data_4e5b7fc39dd8074cdb85c71120242b53
#
_entry.id   4e5b7fc39dd8074cdb85c71120242b53
#
_cell.length_a   1.000
_cell.length_b   1.000
_cell.length_c   1.000
_cell.angle_alpha   90.00
_cell.angle_beta   90.00
_cell.angle_gamma   90.00
#
_symmetry.space_group_name_H-M   'P 1'
#
loop_
_entity.id
_entity.type
_entity.pdbx_description
1 polymer ?
#
loop_
_entity_poly.entity_id
_entity_poly.type
_entity_poly.pdbx_seq_one_letter_code
_entity_poly.pdbx_strand_id
1 'polypeptide(L)'
;MLNKSAATLEICVIGSGTGIPNPRRRPPALAVRVGGHLMLFDCGAGTMWALAEAGLDFRDLNWLWFTHFHPDHTGDLVPLLFASRSPLYGRKNPLVIGGAAGL
;
A
#
# COMPACT_ATOMS: atom_id res chain seq x y z
N MET A 1 -1.49 4.72 -33.53
CA MET A 1 -2.18 5.24 -32.35
C MET A 1 -1.90 4.36 -31.14
N LEU A 2 -1.55 4.98 -30.06
CA LEU A 2 -1.31 4.21 -28.84
C LEU A 2 -2.62 3.65 -28.31
N ASN A 3 -2.62 2.37 -28.00
CA ASN A 3 -3.74 1.73 -27.35
C ASN A 3 -3.80 2.20 -25.90
N LYS A 4 -4.90 2.85 -25.53
CA LYS A 4 -5.08 3.34 -24.16
C LYS A 4 -5.20 2.21 -23.14
N SER A 5 -5.48 0.99 -23.57
CA SER A 5 -5.48 -0.18 -22.71
C SER A 5 -4.10 -0.79 -22.54
N ALA A 6 -3.10 -0.33 -23.29
CA ALA A 6 -1.72 -0.74 -23.06
C ALA A 6 -1.35 -0.38 -21.63
N ALA A 7 -0.56 -1.26 -21.02
CA ALA A 7 -0.20 -1.13 -19.61
C ALA A 7 0.35 0.25 -19.33
N THR A 8 -0.37 1.00 -18.53
CA THR A 8 0.08 2.28 -17.99
C THR A 8 0.62 2.02 -16.60
N LEU A 9 1.85 2.45 -16.39
CA LEU A 9 2.47 2.40 -15.08
C LEU A 9 2.18 3.71 -14.36
N GLU A 10 1.46 3.63 -13.24
CA GLU A 10 1.20 4.77 -12.38
C GLU A 10 1.89 4.55 -11.05
N ILE A 11 2.61 5.56 -10.59
CA ILE A 11 3.30 5.52 -9.30
C ILE A 11 2.75 6.63 -8.43
N CYS A 12 2.35 6.28 -7.22
CA CYS A 12 1.87 7.23 -6.23
C CYS A 12 2.70 7.10 -4.96
N VAL A 13 3.40 8.17 -4.58
CA VAL A 13 4.15 8.20 -3.33
C VAL A 13 3.15 8.46 -2.20
N ILE A 14 2.85 7.41 -1.44
CA ILE A 14 1.91 7.47 -0.33
C ILE A 14 2.57 8.07 0.90
N GLY A 15 3.82 7.69 1.16
CA GLY A 15 4.62 8.24 2.23
C GLY A 15 6.08 8.33 1.82
N SER A 16 6.67 9.51 2.03
CA SER A 16 8.06 9.80 1.66
C SER A 16 8.93 10.13 2.87
N GLY A 17 8.39 9.98 4.08
CA GLY A 17 9.09 10.29 5.32
C GLY A 17 9.90 9.13 5.86
N THR A 18 10.16 9.18 7.15
CA THR A 18 10.92 8.18 7.89
C THR A 18 10.15 7.77 9.14
N GLY A 19 10.77 7.02 10.02
CA GLY A 19 10.19 6.70 11.33
C GLY A 19 10.13 7.90 12.28
N ILE A 20 10.78 9.01 11.94
CA ILE A 20 10.70 10.23 12.74
C ILE A 20 9.44 11.01 12.31
N PRO A 21 8.54 11.32 13.25
CA PRO A 21 7.31 12.02 12.91
C PRO A 21 7.57 13.35 12.20
N ASN A 22 6.87 13.57 11.10
CA ASN A 22 6.93 14.80 10.33
C ASN A 22 5.51 15.12 9.84
N PRO A 23 4.97 16.32 10.10
CA PRO A 23 3.59 16.64 9.76
C PRO A 23 3.31 16.68 8.26
N ARG A 24 4.34 16.75 7.42
CA ARG A 24 4.21 16.83 5.96
C ARG A 24 4.53 15.52 5.24
N ARG A 25 5.17 14.58 5.93
CA ARG A 25 5.65 13.33 5.29
C ARG A 25 5.39 12.16 6.20
N ARG A 26 4.55 11.27 5.74
CA ARG A 26 4.27 10.02 6.44
C ARG A 26 5.40 9.02 6.21
N PRO A 27 5.51 8.02 7.08
CA PRO A 27 6.44 6.91 6.88
C PRO A 27 6.29 6.24 5.52
N PRO A 28 7.30 5.48 5.06
CA PRO A 28 7.40 5.05 3.67
C PRO A 28 6.26 4.15 3.21
N ALA A 29 5.72 4.46 2.06
CA ALA A 29 4.83 3.59 1.30
C ALA A 29 4.76 4.10 -0.14
N LEU A 30 4.80 3.17 -1.10
CA LEU A 30 4.73 3.48 -2.51
C LEU A 30 3.66 2.61 -3.17
N ALA A 31 2.67 3.23 -3.79
CA ALA A 31 1.66 2.51 -4.54
C ALA A 31 1.99 2.51 -6.03
N VAL A 32 1.84 1.35 -6.65
CA VAL A 32 2.09 1.17 -8.08
C VAL A 32 0.89 0.50 -8.71
N ARG A 33 0.33 1.12 -9.73
CA ARG A 33 -0.74 0.51 -10.53
C ARG A 33 -0.21 0.13 -11.89
N VAL A 34 -0.38 -1.14 -12.25
CA VAL A 34 0.01 -1.68 -13.55
C VAL A 34 -1.15 -2.53 -14.07
N GLY A 35 -1.70 -2.15 -15.23
CA GLY A 35 -2.88 -2.82 -15.73
C GLY A 35 -4.02 -2.77 -14.72
N GLY A 36 -4.60 -3.90 -14.38
CA GLY A 36 -5.65 -4.00 -13.37
C GLY A 36 -5.12 -4.27 -11.96
N HIS A 37 -3.81 -4.22 -11.74
CA HIS A 37 -3.20 -4.58 -10.47
C HIS A 37 -2.73 -3.35 -9.70
N LEU A 38 -3.00 -3.35 -8.40
CA LEU A 38 -2.52 -2.34 -7.48
C LEU A 38 -1.57 -2.99 -6.47
N MET A 39 -0.34 -2.48 -6.43
CA MET A 39 0.72 -2.98 -5.56
C MET A 39 1.12 -1.90 -4.57
N LEU A 40 1.46 -2.32 -3.37
CA LEU A 40 2.00 -1.44 -2.35
C LEU A 40 3.38 -1.94 -1.93
N PHE A 41 4.36 -1.06 -1.96
CA PHE A 41 5.70 -1.33 -1.45
C PHE A 41 5.86 -0.60 -0.13
N ASP A 42 6.06 -1.36 0.92
CA ASP A 42 6.05 -0.93 2.30
C ASP A 42 4.70 -0.38 2.76
N CYS A 43 4.51 -0.28 4.05
CA CYS A 43 3.23 0.08 4.64
C CYS A 43 3.50 0.74 6.01
N GLY A 44 4.09 1.91 5.97
CA GLY A 44 4.40 2.66 7.17
C GLY A 44 3.17 3.18 7.87
N ALA A 45 3.35 3.68 9.08
CA ALA A 45 2.25 4.22 9.88
C ALA A 45 1.54 5.36 9.14
N GLY A 46 0.21 5.30 9.08
CA GLY A 46 -0.60 6.28 8.37
C GLY A 46 -0.86 5.94 6.91
N THR A 47 -0.31 4.86 6.39
CA THR A 47 -0.51 4.44 4.99
C THR A 47 -1.98 4.24 4.66
N MET A 48 -2.76 3.65 5.56
CA MET A 48 -4.19 3.43 5.32
C MET A 48 -4.94 4.75 5.09
N TRP A 49 -4.64 5.77 5.89
CA TRP A 49 -5.21 7.11 5.71
C TRP A 49 -4.74 7.76 4.43
N ALA A 50 -3.45 7.66 4.15
CA ALA A 50 -2.86 8.26 2.96
C ALA A 50 -3.40 7.63 1.66
N LEU A 51 -3.64 6.32 1.65
CA LEU A 51 -4.29 5.67 0.51
C LEU A 51 -5.68 6.29 0.27
N ALA A 52 -6.48 6.43 1.32
CA ALA A 52 -7.80 7.03 1.20
C ALA A 52 -7.73 8.46 0.68
N GLU A 53 -6.82 9.27 1.19
CA GLU A 53 -6.62 10.65 0.73
C GLU A 53 -6.19 10.70 -0.74
N ALA A 54 -5.43 9.72 -1.20
CA ALA A 54 -5.01 9.63 -2.60
C ALA A 54 -6.10 9.07 -3.52
N GLY A 55 -7.27 8.73 -2.98
CA GLY A 55 -8.35 8.13 -3.75
C GLY A 55 -8.12 6.67 -4.10
N LEU A 56 -7.22 5.99 -3.39
CA LEU A 56 -6.95 4.57 -3.58
C LEU A 56 -7.67 3.76 -2.51
N ASP A 57 -8.36 2.73 -2.95
CA ASP A 57 -9.08 1.84 -2.04
C ASP A 57 -8.16 0.70 -1.61
N PHE A 58 -7.93 0.56 -0.30
CA PHE A 58 -7.09 -0.52 0.23
C PHE A 58 -7.62 -1.91 -0.15
N ARG A 59 -8.93 -2.02 -0.42
CA ARG A 59 -9.55 -3.28 -0.82
C ARG A 59 -9.13 -3.72 -2.23
N ASP A 60 -8.61 -2.79 -3.03
CA ASP A 60 -8.13 -3.08 -4.38
C ASP A 60 -6.67 -3.53 -4.42
N LEU A 61 -5.96 -3.47 -3.30
CA LEU A 61 -4.59 -3.93 -3.22
C LEU A 61 -4.51 -5.42 -3.54
N ASN A 62 -3.66 -5.78 -4.50
CA ASN A 62 -3.40 -7.16 -4.87
C ASN A 62 -2.13 -7.70 -4.21
N TRP A 63 -1.14 -6.80 -4.03
CA TRP A 63 0.17 -7.15 -3.52
C TRP A 63 0.63 -6.13 -2.51
N LEU A 64 1.26 -6.61 -1.43
CA LEU A 64 2.01 -5.81 -0.49
C LEU A 64 3.39 -6.44 -0.36
N TRP A 65 4.42 -5.70 -0.72
CA TRP A 65 5.80 -6.15 -0.63
C TRP A 65 6.55 -5.31 0.38
N PHE A 66 7.19 -5.95 1.36
CA PHE A 66 8.05 -5.27 2.32
C PHE A 66 9.49 -5.32 1.84
N THR A 67 10.11 -4.15 1.70
CA THR A 67 11.54 -4.05 1.38
C THR A 67 12.38 -4.56 2.54
N HIS A 68 11.94 -4.26 3.75
CA HIS A 68 12.50 -4.77 4.99
C HIS A 68 11.47 -4.57 6.12
N PHE A 69 11.80 -4.97 7.36
CA PHE A 69 10.80 -5.04 8.43
C PHE A 69 10.98 -4.01 9.54
N HIS A 70 11.66 -2.92 9.28
CA HIS A 70 11.72 -1.82 10.24
C HIS A 70 10.31 -1.28 10.52
N PRO A 71 10.04 -0.83 11.76
CA PRO A 71 8.70 -0.38 12.13
C PRO A 71 8.12 0.73 11.25
N ASP A 72 8.95 1.61 10.72
CA ASP A 72 8.50 2.69 9.83
C ASP A 72 8.04 2.17 8.46
N HIS A 73 8.38 0.93 8.10
CA HIS A 73 7.94 0.29 6.86
C HIS A 73 6.78 -0.70 7.07
N THR A 74 6.44 -1.04 8.30
CA THR A 74 5.45 -2.07 8.62
C THR A 74 4.32 -1.58 9.52
N GLY A 75 4.37 -0.35 9.97
CA GLY A 75 3.49 0.17 11.02
C GLY A 75 2.00 0.02 10.76
N ASP A 76 1.56 0.10 9.50
CA ASP A 76 0.14 -0.02 9.15
C ASP A 76 -0.26 -1.42 8.67
N LEU A 77 0.61 -2.42 8.78
CA LEU A 77 0.23 -3.79 8.45
C LEU A 77 -0.95 -4.26 9.31
N VAL A 78 -0.88 -4.05 10.61
CA VAL A 78 -1.96 -4.47 11.52
C VAL A 78 -3.27 -3.73 11.22
N PRO A 79 -3.30 -2.41 11.07
CA PRO A 79 -4.51 -1.71 10.63
C PRO A 79 -5.06 -2.22 9.30
N LEU A 80 -4.19 -2.52 8.33
CA LEU A 80 -4.59 -3.06 7.03
C LEU A 80 -5.28 -4.41 7.20
N LEU A 81 -4.69 -5.32 7.96
CA LEU A 81 -5.25 -6.64 8.20
C LEU A 81 -6.57 -6.54 8.99
N PHE A 82 -6.62 -5.67 9.96
CA PHE A 82 -7.83 -5.45 10.74
C PHE A 82 -8.98 -4.95 9.87
N ALA A 83 -8.75 -3.93 9.05
CA ALA A 83 -9.76 -3.40 8.15
C ALA A 83 -10.19 -4.44 7.10
N SER A 84 -9.26 -5.24 6.63
CA SER A 84 -9.52 -6.24 5.59
C SER A 84 -10.49 -7.33 6.02
N ARG A 85 -10.63 -7.59 7.31
CA ARG A 85 -11.52 -8.63 7.83
C ARG A 85 -12.97 -8.19 8.03
N SER A 86 -13.27 -6.90 7.83
CA SER A 86 -14.61 -6.40 8.05
C SER A 86 -15.63 -7.12 7.15
N PRO A 87 -16.73 -7.65 7.69
CA PRO A 87 -17.72 -8.35 6.86
C PRO A 87 -18.46 -7.43 5.89
N LEU A 88 -18.52 -6.12 6.19
CA LEU A 88 -19.22 -5.14 5.34
C LEU A 88 -18.29 -4.37 4.43
N TYR A 89 -17.13 -3.98 4.94
CA TYR A 89 -16.21 -3.07 4.24
C TYR A 89 -14.85 -3.69 3.98
N GLY A 90 -14.66 -4.95 4.30
CA GLY A 90 -13.41 -5.64 4.13
C GLY A 90 -13.15 -6.08 2.70
N ARG A 91 -11.99 -6.65 2.51
CA ARG A 91 -11.54 -7.15 1.22
C ARG A 91 -12.35 -8.38 0.81
N LYS A 92 -12.57 -8.48 -0.49
CA LYS A 92 -13.17 -9.68 -1.10
C LYS A 92 -12.18 -10.47 -1.93
N ASN A 93 -11.11 -9.81 -2.37
CA ASN A 93 -10.04 -10.43 -3.15
C ASN A 93 -8.84 -10.73 -2.25
N PRO A 94 -8.08 -11.78 -2.57
CA PRO A 94 -6.87 -12.09 -1.81
C PRO A 94 -5.85 -10.96 -1.88
N LEU A 95 -5.12 -10.76 -0.79
CA LEU A 95 -3.94 -9.92 -0.75
C LEU A 95 -2.73 -10.83 -0.60
N VAL A 96 -1.79 -10.73 -1.54
CA VAL A 96 -0.53 -11.45 -1.45
C VAL A 96 0.48 -10.56 -0.74
N ILE A 97 1.06 -11.05 0.34
CA ILE A 97 2.07 -10.34 1.10
C ILE A 97 3.40 -11.04 0.90
N GLY A 98 4.40 -10.29 0.48
CA GLY A 98 5.74 -10.80 0.25
C GLY A 98 6.80 -9.93 0.91
N GLY A 99 7.99 -10.48 1.00
CA GLY A 99 9.13 -9.80 1.58
C GLY A 99 10.32 -10.73 1.71
N ALA A 100 11.33 -10.26 2.44
CA ALA A 100 12.51 -11.05 2.73
C ALA A 100 12.20 -12.23 3.66
N ALA A 101 13.16 -13.11 3.86
CA ALA A 101 13.07 -14.19 4.83
C ALA A 101 12.77 -13.62 6.22
N GLY A 102 11.88 -14.27 6.95
CA GLY A 102 11.44 -13.82 8.27
C GLY A 102 10.07 -13.16 8.30
N LEU A 103 9.45 -13.03 7.12
CA LEU A 103 8.09 -12.50 7.05
C LEU A 103 7.09 -13.39 7.78
#